data_fd719ef8e8a336cd66241c6f0b385cbf
#
_entry.id   fd719ef8e8a336cd66241c6f0b385cbf
#
_cell.length_a   1.000
_cell.length_b   1.000
_cell.length_c   1.000
_cell.angle_alpha   90.00
_cell.angle_beta   90.00
_cell.angle_gamma   90.00
#
_symmetry.space_group_name_H-M   'P 1'
#
loop_
_entity.id
_entity.type
_entity.pdbx_description
1 polymer ?
#
loop_
_entity_poly.entity_id
_entity_poly.type
_entity_poly.pdbx_seq_one_letter_code
_entity_poly.pdbx_strand_id
1 'polypeptide(L)'
;MEIFENDLLYYDGSPREIRQMCADLGIAITLFQPFRDFEGCRRDRLSRNLERAERKFDLMQELGTDLVLVCSNASADSVGDERILIDDLRLLAERAGARGLRIGYEALAWGRHVNTYQQVWNIVRQADHPSLGVLLDSFHTLSLKGDPSAIAEIPGDKIFFVQMADAPILAMDVLEWSRHFRCFPGQGEFDLPGFLAPIIKSGYTGPLSLEIFNDGFRAAPPRANAADGLRSLLYLEEKNPSAAG
;
A
#
# COMPACT_ATOMS: atom_id res chain seq x y z
N MET A 1 6.07 -1.56 -11.16
CA MET A 1 6.77 -0.83 -10.06
C MET A 1 5.80 0.10 -9.37
N GLU A 2 6.10 0.50 -8.12
CA GLU A 2 5.42 1.59 -7.43
C GLU A 2 6.15 2.92 -7.69
N ILE A 3 5.40 4.03 -7.74
CA ILE A 3 5.95 5.39 -7.77
C ILE A 3 5.54 6.10 -6.48
N PHE A 4 6.52 6.55 -5.72
CA PHE A 4 6.31 7.42 -4.57
C PHE A 4 6.21 8.88 -5.05
N GLU A 5 5.25 9.65 -4.53
CA GLU A 5 5.01 11.03 -5.00
C GLU A 5 6.28 11.89 -4.97
N ASN A 6 7.13 11.69 -3.96
CA ASN A 6 8.39 12.42 -3.86
C ASN A 6 9.36 12.13 -5.00
N ASP A 7 9.27 10.96 -5.66
CA ASP A 7 10.14 10.64 -6.79
C ASP A 7 9.92 11.62 -7.95
N LEU A 8 8.68 12.11 -8.09
CA LEU A 8 8.34 13.11 -9.10
C LEU A 8 8.99 14.48 -8.83
N LEU A 9 9.34 14.78 -7.56
CA LEU A 9 9.99 16.04 -7.19
C LEU A 9 11.49 16.03 -7.48
N TYR A 10 12.10 14.87 -7.65
CA TYR A 10 13.53 14.70 -7.94
C TYR A 10 13.84 14.46 -9.42
N TYR A 11 12.81 14.40 -10.25
CA TYR A 11 12.95 14.23 -11.69
C TYR A 11 12.64 15.54 -12.42
N ASP A 12 13.58 16.02 -13.23
CA ASP A 12 13.45 17.30 -13.97
C ASP A 12 12.55 17.20 -15.23
N GLY A 13 11.76 16.14 -15.35
CA GLY A 13 10.84 15.93 -16.45
C GLY A 13 9.38 15.84 -15.99
N SER A 14 8.49 15.50 -16.92
CA SER A 14 7.07 15.33 -16.66
C SER A 14 6.70 13.90 -16.23
N PRO A 15 5.56 13.70 -15.56
CA PRO A 15 5.02 12.36 -15.28
C PRO A 15 4.82 11.50 -16.56
N ARG A 16 4.50 12.12 -17.68
CA ARG A 16 4.37 11.45 -18.99
C ARG A 16 5.69 10.90 -19.52
N GLU A 17 6.79 11.63 -19.30
CA GLU A 17 8.14 11.14 -19.65
C GLU A 17 8.52 9.94 -18.79
N ILE A 18 8.22 9.95 -17.47
CA ILE A 18 8.41 8.79 -16.59
C ILE A 18 7.60 7.59 -17.11
N ARG A 19 6.34 7.78 -17.46
CA ARG A 19 5.50 6.75 -18.07
C ARG A 19 6.13 6.18 -19.32
N GLN A 20 6.65 7.05 -20.21
CA GLN A 20 7.31 6.62 -21.46
C GLN A 20 8.58 5.83 -21.18
N MET A 21 9.44 6.30 -20.27
CA MET A 21 10.65 5.56 -19.88
C MET A 21 10.34 4.17 -19.32
N CYS A 22 9.32 4.07 -18.47
CA CYS A 22 8.86 2.78 -17.95
C CYS A 22 8.37 1.85 -19.08
N ALA A 23 7.58 2.38 -20.01
CA ALA A 23 7.06 1.62 -21.14
C ALA A 23 8.19 1.13 -22.06
N ASP A 24 9.19 1.96 -22.36
CA ASP A 24 10.36 1.62 -23.17
C ASP A 24 11.20 0.51 -22.52
N LEU A 25 11.17 0.40 -21.19
CA LEU A 25 11.84 -0.63 -20.42
C LEU A 25 10.96 -1.87 -20.15
N GLY A 26 9.72 -1.89 -20.62
CA GLY A 26 8.76 -2.97 -20.35
C GLY A 26 8.29 -3.02 -18.88
N ILE A 27 8.34 -1.89 -18.17
CA ILE A 27 7.95 -1.77 -16.76
C ILE A 27 6.57 -1.11 -16.66
N ALA A 28 5.62 -1.75 -15.98
CA ALA A 28 4.33 -1.15 -15.64
C ALA A 28 4.41 -0.39 -14.32
N ILE A 29 3.79 0.81 -14.27
CA ILE A 29 3.56 1.54 -13.00
C ILE A 29 2.25 0.99 -12.44
N THR A 30 2.31 0.24 -11.35
CA THR A 30 1.16 -0.51 -10.79
C THR A 30 0.52 0.15 -9.60
N LEU A 31 1.22 1.10 -8.96
CA LEU A 31 0.73 1.82 -7.80
C LEU A 31 1.35 3.21 -7.74
N PHE A 32 0.53 4.22 -7.46
CA PHE A 32 0.94 5.56 -7.05
C PHE A 32 0.76 5.74 -5.55
N GLN A 33 1.73 6.28 -4.84
CA GLN A 33 1.68 6.42 -3.38
C GLN A 33 2.42 7.64 -2.85
N PRO A 34 2.10 8.05 -1.61
CA PRO A 34 0.90 7.79 -0.84
C PRO A 34 -0.12 8.92 -0.93
N PHE A 35 -1.38 8.63 -0.60
CA PHE A 35 -2.35 9.65 -0.24
C PHE A 35 -2.70 9.53 1.24
N ARG A 36 -2.40 10.57 2.02
CA ARG A 36 -2.46 10.58 3.49
C ARG A 36 -3.53 11.52 4.02
N ASP A 37 -3.98 11.24 5.26
CA ASP A 37 -4.84 12.11 6.08
C ASP A 37 -6.15 12.50 5.37
N PHE A 38 -6.79 11.53 4.71
CA PHE A 38 -8.02 11.77 3.99
C PHE A 38 -9.26 11.46 4.83
N GLU A 39 -9.49 10.19 5.17
CA GLU A 39 -10.70 9.75 5.86
C GLU A 39 -10.73 10.24 7.31
N GLY A 40 -11.95 10.53 7.82
CA GLY A 40 -12.10 11.08 9.15
C GLY A 40 -11.47 12.45 9.34
N CYS A 41 -11.13 13.17 8.27
CA CYS A 41 -10.63 14.52 8.40
C CYS A 41 -11.72 15.45 8.95
N ARG A 42 -11.32 16.55 9.57
CA ARG A 42 -12.25 17.59 9.99
C ARG A 42 -13.16 18.01 8.83
N ARG A 43 -14.45 18.15 9.09
CA ARG A 43 -15.46 18.42 8.04
C ARG A 43 -15.20 19.71 7.26
N ASP A 44 -14.64 20.71 7.92
CA ASP A 44 -14.21 21.97 7.28
C ASP A 44 -13.03 21.79 6.30
N ARG A 45 -12.32 20.65 6.36
CA ARG A 45 -11.20 20.33 5.46
C ARG A 45 -11.56 19.35 4.34
N LEU A 46 -12.74 18.74 4.38
CA LEU A 46 -13.11 17.68 3.43
C LEU A 46 -13.05 18.17 1.97
N SER A 47 -13.59 19.35 1.68
CA SER A 47 -13.55 19.92 0.31
C SER A 47 -12.10 20.06 -0.19
N ARG A 48 -11.22 20.62 0.63
CA ARG A 48 -9.80 20.75 0.29
C ARG A 48 -9.11 19.40 0.09
N ASN A 49 -9.47 18.39 0.89
CA ASN A 49 -8.91 17.04 0.74
C ASN A 49 -9.40 16.37 -0.53
N LEU A 50 -10.65 16.61 -0.93
CA LEU A 50 -11.15 16.16 -2.23
C LEU A 50 -10.42 16.82 -3.40
N GLU A 51 -10.12 18.12 -3.32
CA GLU A 51 -9.30 18.82 -4.32
C GLU A 51 -7.85 18.26 -4.38
N ARG A 52 -7.29 17.86 -3.23
CA ARG A 52 -6.00 17.15 -3.20
C ARG A 52 -6.08 15.79 -3.91
N ALA A 53 -7.19 15.07 -3.71
CA ALA A 53 -7.42 13.79 -4.39
C ALA A 53 -7.50 13.97 -5.90
N GLU A 54 -8.26 14.97 -6.39
CA GLU A 54 -8.38 15.25 -7.83
C GLU A 54 -7.01 15.51 -8.48
N ARG A 55 -6.13 16.28 -7.82
CA ARG A 55 -4.76 16.51 -8.31
C ARG A 55 -3.92 15.23 -8.36
N LYS A 56 -4.11 14.31 -7.41
CA LYS A 56 -3.46 12.99 -7.47
C LYS A 56 -4.00 12.14 -8.61
N PHE A 57 -5.30 12.19 -8.85
CA PHE A 57 -5.93 11.50 -9.97
C PHE A 57 -5.43 12.03 -11.33
N ASP A 58 -5.19 13.32 -11.45
CA ASP A 58 -4.56 13.91 -12.65
C ASP A 58 -3.14 13.34 -12.86
N LEU A 59 -2.32 13.30 -11.80
CA LEU A 59 -0.98 12.71 -11.86
C LEU A 59 -1.02 11.22 -12.21
N MET A 60 -1.95 10.45 -11.65
CA MET A 60 -2.12 9.04 -11.99
C MET A 60 -2.43 8.82 -13.46
N GLN A 61 -3.30 9.63 -14.04
CA GLN A 61 -3.63 9.56 -15.47
C GLN A 61 -2.43 9.91 -16.36
N GLU A 62 -1.62 10.88 -15.96
CA GLU A 62 -0.36 11.21 -16.66
C GLU A 62 0.67 10.08 -16.55
N LEU A 63 0.84 9.48 -15.37
CA LEU A 63 1.71 8.33 -15.13
C LEU A 63 1.21 7.04 -15.80
N GLY A 64 -0.09 6.97 -16.11
CA GLY A 64 -0.71 5.77 -16.67
C GLY A 64 -0.89 4.63 -15.68
N THR A 65 -1.10 4.96 -14.40
CA THR A 65 -1.47 4.02 -13.34
C THR A 65 -2.92 4.21 -12.92
N ASP A 66 -3.59 3.15 -12.53
CA ASP A 66 -5.00 3.18 -12.15
C ASP A 66 -5.24 3.01 -10.64
N LEU A 67 -4.20 2.71 -9.86
CA LEU A 67 -4.31 2.44 -8.43
C LEU A 67 -3.52 3.44 -7.60
N VAL A 68 -4.17 4.00 -6.55
CA VAL A 68 -3.50 4.82 -5.53
C VAL A 68 -3.59 4.17 -4.16
N LEU A 69 -2.49 4.20 -3.42
CA LEU A 69 -2.45 3.84 -2.00
C LEU A 69 -2.99 5.01 -1.17
N VAL A 70 -4.03 4.76 -0.40
CA VAL A 70 -4.57 5.66 0.62
C VAL A 70 -4.26 5.09 2.00
N CYS A 71 -3.40 5.76 2.72
CA CYS A 71 -3.02 5.36 4.09
C CYS A 71 -4.10 5.78 5.08
N SER A 72 -4.33 4.96 6.10
CA SER A 72 -5.18 5.34 7.24
C SER A 72 -4.67 6.61 7.92
N ASN A 73 -5.63 7.41 8.39
CA ASN A 73 -5.34 8.73 8.93
C ASN A 73 -4.57 8.65 10.26
N ALA A 74 -3.41 9.29 10.33
CA ALA A 74 -2.58 9.37 11.52
C ALA A 74 -2.67 10.74 12.22
N SER A 75 -3.45 11.68 11.70
CA SER A 75 -3.57 13.04 12.23
C SER A 75 -4.23 13.05 13.60
N ALA A 76 -3.68 13.86 14.53
CA ALA A 76 -4.20 13.97 15.89
C ALA A 76 -5.62 14.57 15.95
N ASP A 77 -6.03 15.34 14.94
CA ASP A 77 -7.34 15.97 14.86
C ASP A 77 -8.34 15.21 13.97
N SER A 78 -8.00 13.96 13.58
CA SER A 78 -8.90 13.08 12.85
C SER A 78 -10.04 12.57 13.73
N VAL A 79 -11.18 12.26 13.09
CA VAL A 79 -12.40 11.76 13.72
C VAL A 79 -12.50 10.26 13.50
N GLY A 80 -12.76 9.50 14.59
CA GLY A 80 -12.83 8.03 14.57
C GLY A 80 -14.25 7.47 14.45
N ASP A 81 -15.24 8.26 14.05
CA ASP A 81 -16.60 7.75 13.79
C ASP A 81 -16.58 6.86 12.53
N GLU A 82 -16.88 5.59 12.69
CA GLU A 82 -16.79 4.60 11.62
C GLU A 82 -17.67 4.95 10.41
N ARG A 83 -18.85 5.54 10.63
CA ARG A 83 -19.73 5.97 9.53
C ARG A 83 -19.07 7.07 8.71
N ILE A 84 -18.42 8.01 9.38
CA ILE A 84 -17.69 9.09 8.71
C ILE A 84 -16.53 8.51 7.88
N LEU A 85 -15.78 7.54 8.43
CA LEU A 85 -14.69 6.89 7.70
C LEU A 85 -15.19 6.17 6.43
N ILE A 86 -16.31 5.42 6.57
CA ILE A 86 -16.95 4.71 5.47
C ILE A 86 -17.45 5.69 4.39
N ASP A 87 -18.15 6.75 4.79
CA ASP A 87 -18.71 7.73 3.86
C ASP A 87 -17.62 8.52 3.13
N ASP A 88 -16.54 8.89 3.82
CA ASP A 88 -15.40 9.57 3.23
C ASP A 88 -14.72 8.69 2.16
N LEU A 89 -14.44 7.42 2.49
CA LEU A 89 -13.79 6.51 1.55
C LEU A 89 -14.71 6.12 0.38
N ARG A 90 -16.01 5.97 0.61
CA ARG A 90 -16.99 5.79 -0.47
C ARG A 90 -16.99 6.99 -1.43
N LEU A 91 -17.05 8.20 -0.90
CA LEU A 91 -17.02 9.44 -1.69
C LEU A 91 -15.71 9.54 -2.51
N LEU A 92 -14.58 9.19 -1.92
CA LEU A 92 -13.30 9.15 -2.63
C LEU A 92 -13.31 8.11 -3.75
N ALA A 93 -13.85 6.91 -3.48
CA ALA A 93 -13.95 5.84 -4.45
C ALA A 93 -14.89 6.15 -5.62
N GLU A 94 -16.02 6.84 -5.35
CA GLU A 94 -16.93 7.34 -6.39
C GLU A 94 -16.20 8.30 -7.36
N ARG A 95 -15.39 9.22 -6.83
CA ARG A 95 -14.62 10.15 -7.64
C ARG A 95 -13.52 9.45 -8.44
N ALA A 96 -12.81 8.53 -7.82
CA ALA A 96 -11.81 7.70 -8.49
C ALA A 96 -12.44 6.85 -9.61
N GLY A 97 -13.55 6.17 -9.30
CA GLY A 97 -14.28 5.32 -10.23
C GLY A 97 -14.83 6.05 -11.45
N ALA A 98 -15.32 7.29 -11.26
CA ALA A 98 -15.75 8.15 -12.37
C ALA A 98 -14.61 8.46 -13.38
N ARG A 99 -13.36 8.28 -12.98
CA ARG A 99 -12.16 8.47 -13.80
C ARG A 99 -11.49 7.14 -14.21
N GLY A 100 -12.10 5.99 -13.91
CA GLY A 100 -11.55 4.66 -14.16
C GLY A 100 -10.37 4.31 -13.23
N LEU A 101 -10.29 4.96 -12.05
CA LEU A 101 -9.23 4.76 -11.07
C LEU A 101 -9.73 3.97 -9.87
N ARG A 102 -8.80 3.42 -9.09
CA ARG A 102 -9.05 2.57 -7.91
C ARG A 102 -8.31 3.08 -6.68
N ILE A 103 -8.86 2.80 -5.52
CA ILE A 103 -8.33 3.15 -4.21
C ILE A 103 -7.94 1.86 -3.48
N GLY A 104 -6.67 1.69 -3.14
CA GLY A 104 -6.20 0.69 -2.20
C GLY A 104 -6.07 1.31 -0.81
N TYR A 105 -6.94 0.93 0.14
CA TYR A 105 -6.92 1.46 1.49
C TYR A 105 -6.05 0.58 2.38
N GLU A 106 -5.09 1.20 3.08
CA GLU A 106 -4.08 0.57 3.91
C GLU A 106 -4.18 0.98 5.37
N ALA A 107 -4.02 0.04 6.28
CA ALA A 107 -3.83 0.31 7.70
C ALA A 107 -2.37 0.59 8.02
N LEU A 108 -2.02 1.82 8.35
CA LEU A 108 -0.73 2.11 8.96
C LEU A 108 -0.69 1.58 10.40
N ALA A 109 0.39 0.92 10.82
CA ALA A 109 0.55 0.44 12.20
C ALA A 109 0.44 1.55 13.26
N TRP A 110 0.68 2.80 12.87
CA TRP A 110 0.48 4.01 13.69
C TRP A 110 -0.77 4.81 13.31
N GLY A 111 -1.69 4.24 12.55
CA GLY A 111 -2.96 4.85 12.20
C GLY A 111 -3.76 5.22 13.46
N ARG A 112 -4.37 6.39 13.46
CA ARG A 112 -5.02 6.94 14.66
C ARG A 112 -6.23 6.14 15.12
N HIS A 113 -7.09 5.76 14.19
CA HIS A 113 -8.34 5.05 14.44
C HIS A 113 -8.41 3.71 13.72
N VAL A 114 -7.70 3.59 12.61
CA VAL A 114 -7.59 2.39 11.79
C VAL A 114 -6.12 2.02 11.69
N ASN A 115 -5.73 0.90 12.30
CA ASN A 115 -4.34 0.43 12.34
C ASN A 115 -4.20 -1.08 12.12
N THR A 116 -5.30 -1.77 11.79
CA THR A 116 -5.29 -3.19 11.43
C THR A 116 -6.01 -3.43 10.11
N TYR A 117 -5.58 -4.47 9.38
CA TYR A 117 -6.22 -4.83 8.11
C TYR A 117 -7.69 -5.27 8.30
N GLN A 118 -8.05 -5.82 9.47
CA GLN A 118 -9.44 -6.19 9.79
C GLN A 118 -10.34 -4.95 9.83
N GLN A 119 -9.86 -3.84 10.41
CA GLN A 119 -10.60 -2.57 10.39
C GLN A 119 -10.73 -2.02 8.97
N VAL A 120 -9.65 -2.08 8.18
CA VAL A 120 -9.67 -1.70 6.76
C VAL A 120 -10.71 -2.51 6.01
N TRP A 121 -10.68 -3.85 6.13
CA TRP A 121 -11.65 -4.72 5.46
C TRP A 121 -13.08 -4.42 5.89
N ASN A 122 -13.32 -4.21 7.18
CA ASN A 122 -14.65 -3.87 7.67
C ASN A 122 -15.20 -2.59 7.01
N ILE A 123 -14.36 -1.55 6.89
CA ILE A 123 -14.72 -0.27 6.25
C ILE A 123 -14.92 -0.47 4.73
N VAL A 124 -14.00 -1.14 4.05
CA VAL A 124 -14.09 -1.41 2.60
C VAL A 124 -15.35 -2.18 2.25
N ARG A 125 -15.66 -3.22 3.04
CA ARG A 125 -16.86 -4.04 2.86
C ARG A 125 -18.15 -3.23 3.05
N GLN A 126 -18.20 -2.34 4.06
CA GLN A 126 -19.38 -1.51 4.33
C GLN A 126 -19.50 -0.34 3.34
N ALA A 127 -18.40 0.20 2.85
CA ALA A 127 -18.42 1.20 1.79
C ALA A 127 -18.97 0.62 0.48
N ASP A 128 -18.78 -0.67 0.23
CA ASP A 128 -19.33 -1.45 -0.88
C ASP A 128 -19.19 -0.75 -2.24
N HIS A 129 -17.98 -0.35 -2.59
CA HIS A 129 -17.71 0.32 -3.85
C HIS A 129 -16.70 -0.48 -4.71
N PRO A 130 -16.92 -0.65 -6.03
CA PRO A 130 -16.03 -1.46 -6.88
C PRO A 130 -14.63 -0.86 -7.03
N SER A 131 -14.48 0.46 -6.91
CA SER A 131 -13.19 1.15 -6.98
C SER A 131 -12.48 1.29 -5.64
N LEU A 132 -12.97 0.63 -4.57
CA LEU A 132 -12.33 0.59 -3.26
C LEU A 132 -11.99 -0.85 -2.89
N GLY A 133 -10.74 -1.07 -2.52
CA GLY A 133 -10.24 -2.36 -2.07
C GLY A 133 -9.22 -2.22 -0.94
N VAL A 134 -8.75 -3.35 -0.45
CA VAL A 134 -7.74 -3.44 0.60
C VAL A 134 -6.35 -3.41 -0.03
N LEU A 135 -5.44 -2.66 0.57
CA LEU A 135 -4.01 -2.81 0.37
C LEU A 135 -3.42 -3.41 1.64
N LEU A 136 -2.67 -4.48 1.47
CA LEU A 136 -2.03 -5.21 2.57
C LEU A 136 -0.52 -4.94 2.57
N ASP A 137 0.03 -4.57 3.72
CA ASP A 137 1.48 -4.51 3.94
C ASP A 137 1.84 -5.43 5.11
N SER A 138 2.80 -6.33 4.87
CA SER A 138 3.27 -7.30 5.86
C SER A 138 3.87 -6.62 7.08
N PHE A 139 4.61 -5.50 6.91
CA PHE A 139 5.19 -4.79 8.04
C PHE A 139 4.10 -4.27 8.99
N HIS A 140 3.06 -3.63 8.46
CA HIS A 140 2.00 -3.06 9.29
C HIS A 140 1.22 -4.12 10.07
N THR A 141 1.02 -5.30 9.49
CA THR A 141 0.36 -6.40 10.18
C THR A 141 1.27 -7.05 11.23
N LEU A 142 2.50 -7.40 10.85
CA LEU A 142 3.37 -8.23 11.68
C LEU A 142 4.09 -7.44 12.78
N SER A 143 4.38 -6.16 12.57
CA SER A 143 4.95 -5.27 13.60
C SER A 143 4.03 -5.10 14.80
N LEU A 144 2.72 -5.17 14.61
CA LEU A 144 1.71 -5.17 15.67
C LEU A 144 1.42 -6.57 16.23
N LYS A 145 2.14 -7.61 15.78
CA LYS A 145 1.87 -9.03 16.10
C LYS A 145 0.44 -9.43 15.72
N GLY A 146 -0.11 -8.84 14.65
CA GLY A 146 -1.43 -9.15 14.14
C GLY A 146 -1.48 -10.54 13.53
N ASP A 147 -2.57 -11.28 13.77
CA ASP A 147 -2.83 -12.57 13.14
C ASP A 147 -3.30 -12.35 11.68
N PRO A 148 -2.57 -12.85 10.66
CA PRO A 148 -2.95 -12.67 9.26
C PRO A 148 -4.04 -13.66 8.79
N SER A 149 -4.43 -14.64 9.59
CA SER A 149 -5.29 -15.76 9.17
C SER A 149 -6.62 -15.33 8.55
N ALA A 150 -7.25 -14.26 9.08
CA ALA A 150 -8.52 -13.74 8.58
C ALA A 150 -8.41 -13.02 7.21
N ILE A 151 -7.20 -12.82 6.68
CA ILE A 151 -7.00 -12.33 5.29
C ILE A 151 -7.64 -13.33 4.30
N ALA A 152 -7.63 -14.62 4.61
CA ALA A 152 -8.25 -15.65 3.79
C ALA A 152 -9.78 -15.50 3.60
N GLU A 153 -10.43 -14.67 4.42
CA GLU A 153 -11.87 -14.36 4.33
C GLU A 153 -12.15 -13.14 3.44
N ILE A 154 -11.13 -12.39 3.06
CA ILE A 154 -11.25 -11.25 2.15
C ILE A 154 -11.30 -11.80 0.72
N PRO A 155 -12.34 -11.51 -0.08
CA PRO A 155 -12.35 -11.91 -1.49
C PRO A 155 -11.10 -11.39 -2.23
N GLY A 156 -10.42 -12.25 -2.99
CA GLY A 156 -9.15 -11.89 -3.64
C GLY A 156 -9.26 -10.70 -4.61
N ASP A 157 -10.43 -10.50 -5.22
CA ASP A 157 -10.74 -9.34 -6.07
C ASP A 157 -10.92 -8.03 -5.29
N LYS A 158 -11.04 -8.10 -3.95
CA LYS A 158 -11.06 -6.96 -3.04
C LYS A 158 -9.70 -6.64 -2.43
N ILE A 159 -8.70 -7.49 -2.61
CA ILE A 159 -7.30 -7.19 -2.31
C ILE A 159 -6.70 -6.58 -3.58
N PHE A 160 -6.42 -5.29 -3.57
CA PHE A 160 -5.97 -4.59 -4.77
C PHE A 160 -4.45 -4.60 -4.92
N PHE A 161 -3.72 -4.70 -3.81
CA PHE A 161 -2.27 -4.72 -3.83
C PHE A 161 -1.70 -5.33 -2.55
N VAL A 162 -0.49 -5.90 -2.65
CA VAL A 162 0.22 -6.49 -1.51
C VAL A 162 1.66 -6.00 -1.50
N GLN A 163 2.04 -5.36 -0.39
CA GLN A 163 3.41 -4.95 -0.11
C GLN A 163 4.07 -5.90 0.89
N MET A 164 5.29 -6.29 0.58
CA MET A 164 6.10 -7.21 1.36
C MET A 164 7.32 -6.47 1.91
N ALA A 165 7.52 -6.57 3.20
CA ALA A 165 8.74 -6.16 3.90
C ALA A 165 8.99 -7.12 5.06
N ASP A 166 10.23 -7.45 5.29
CA ASP A 166 10.71 -8.11 6.50
C ASP A 166 11.31 -7.07 7.45
N ALA A 167 11.54 -7.42 8.69
CA ALA A 167 12.26 -6.57 9.63
C ALA A 167 12.82 -7.40 10.80
N PRO A 168 13.94 -6.97 11.43
CA PRO A 168 14.35 -7.50 12.73
C PRO A 168 13.33 -7.10 13.81
N ILE A 169 13.13 -7.91 14.83
CA ILE A 169 12.24 -7.58 15.95
C ILE A 169 12.93 -6.57 16.86
N LEU A 170 12.41 -5.34 16.89
CA LEU A 170 12.98 -4.23 17.65
C LEU A 170 11.97 -3.68 18.68
N ALA A 171 12.48 -3.30 19.85
CA ALA A 171 11.71 -2.63 20.90
C ALA A 171 11.85 -1.12 20.76
N MET A 172 11.14 -0.52 19.80
CA MET A 172 11.21 0.90 19.50
C MET A 172 9.86 1.44 18.99
N ASP A 173 9.77 2.74 18.74
CA ASP A 173 8.61 3.35 18.09
C ASP A 173 8.36 2.72 16.72
N VAL A 174 7.10 2.35 16.44
CA VAL A 174 6.75 1.60 15.23
C VAL A 174 6.94 2.42 13.96
N LEU A 175 6.77 3.74 14.02
CA LEU A 175 7.00 4.62 12.88
C LEU A 175 8.49 4.69 12.53
N GLU A 176 9.35 4.89 13.55
CA GLU A 176 10.81 4.88 13.37
C GLU A 176 11.29 3.51 12.88
N TRP A 177 10.74 2.43 13.43
CA TRP A 177 11.01 1.08 12.95
C TRP A 177 10.65 0.90 11.47
N SER A 178 9.44 1.30 11.08
CA SER A 178 8.99 1.25 9.70
C SER A 178 9.86 2.06 8.74
N ARG A 179 10.37 3.21 9.17
CA ARG A 179 11.07 4.16 8.30
C ARG A 179 12.53 3.82 8.04
N HIS A 180 13.15 3.04 8.93
CA HIS A 180 14.61 2.88 8.93
C HIS A 180 15.09 1.42 8.93
N PHE A 181 14.23 0.45 9.30
CA PHE A 181 14.69 -0.91 9.61
C PHE A 181 13.96 -2.02 8.86
N ARG A 182 13.14 -1.70 7.86
CA ARG A 182 12.61 -2.73 6.96
C ARG A 182 13.75 -3.35 6.18
N CYS A 183 13.65 -4.64 5.86
CA CYS A 183 14.61 -5.36 5.04
C CYS A 183 13.90 -6.25 4.02
N PHE A 184 14.66 -6.85 3.13
CA PHE A 184 14.11 -7.77 2.15
C PHE A 184 13.61 -9.06 2.81
N PRO A 185 12.54 -9.68 2.26
CA PRO A 185 12.08 -10.99 2.70
C PRO A 185 13.20 -12.00 2.92
N GLY A 186 13.20 -12.64 4.10
CA GLY A 186 14.23 -13.60 4.53
C GLY A 186 15.45 -12.98 5.19
N GLN A 187 15.51 -11.67 5.36
CA GLN A 187 16.60 -10.97 6.05
C GLN A 187 16.23 -10.54 7.49
N GLY A 188 14.94 -10.62 7.84
CA GLY A 188 14.43 -10.28 9.15
C GLY A 188 13.89 -11.49 9.91
N GLU A 189 12.94 -11.21 10.81
CA GLU A 189 12.38 -12.19 11.72
C GLU A 189 10.85 -12.32 11.59
N PHE A 190 10.22 -11.66 10.61
CA PHE A 190 8.79 -11.76 10.39
C PHE A 190 8.40 -13.09 9.73
N ASP A 191 7.27 -13.67 10.16
CA ASP A 191 6.68 -14.84 9.51
C ASP A 191 5.98 -14.44 8.19
N LEU A 192 6.77 -14.12 7.17
CA LEU A 192 6.26 -13.75 5.85
C LEU A 192 5.55 -14.91 5.13
N PRO A 193 6.00 -16.17 5.22
CA PRO A 193 5.23 -17.29 4.71
C PRO A 193 3.84 -17.40 5.36
N GLY A 194 3.75 -17.22 6.68
CA GLY A 194 2.48 -17.19 7.41
C GLY A 194 1.58 -16.01 7.03
N PHE A 195 2.16 -14.87 6.65
CA PHE A 195 1.40 -13.73 6.12
C PHE A 195 0.92 -13.97 4.68
N LEU A 196 1.74 -14.56 3.83
CA LEU A 196 1.43 -14.79 2.42
C LEU A 196 0.40 -15.92 2.20
N ALA A 197 0.45 -16.98 3.01
CA ALA A 197 -0.43 -18.14 2.85
C ALA A 197 -1.95 -17.79 2.82
N PRO A 198 -2.50 -16.99 3.75
CA PRO A 198 -3.91 -16.59 3.67
C PRO A 198 -4.22 -15.66 2.48
N ILE A 199 -3.27 -14.88 1.98
CA ILE A 199 -3.43 -14.06 0.78
C ILE A 199 -3.61 -14.95 -0.46
N ILE A 200 -2.78 -15.99 -0.61
CA ILE A 200 -2.94 -16.98 -1.68
C ILE A 200 -4.29 -17.67 -1.55
N LYS A 201 -4.66 -18.09 -0.34
CA LYS A 201 -5.94 -18.77 -0.08
C LYS A 201 -7.15 -17.89 -0.40
N SER A 202 -7.05 -16.56 -0.29
CA SER A 202 -8.13 -15.64 -0.65
C SER A 202 -8.44 -15.60 -2.15
N GLY A 203 -7.55 -16.16 -2.98
CA GLY A 203 -7.64 -16.09 -4.45
C GLY A 203 -7.06 -14.80 -5.02
N TYR A 204 -6.21 -14.08 -4.30
CA TYR A 204 -5.48 -12.94 -4.83
C TYR A 204 -4.52 -13.38 -5.94
N THR A 205 -4.55 -12.68 -7.07
CA THR A 205 -3.73 -12.95 -8.26
C THR A 205 -2.89 -11.75 -8.70
N GLY A 206 -2.89 -10.70 -7.91
CA GLY A 206 -2.12 -9.48 -8.19
C GLY A 206 -0.63 -9.63 -7.85
N PRO A 207 0.17 -8.59 -8.09
CA PRO A 207 1.60 -8.62 -7.84
C PRO A 207 1.92 -8.56 -6.34
N LEU A 208 3.06 -9.16 -5.97
CA LEU A 208 3.75 -8.87 -4.71
C LEU A 208 4.78 -7.76 -4.97
N SER A 209 4.78 -6.72 -4.16
CA SER A 209 5.71 -5.60 -4.27
C SER A 209 6.56 -5.46 -3.02
N LEU A 210 7.74 -4.89 -3.14
CA LEU A 210 8.63 -4.61 -2.01
C LEU A 210 8.51 -3.14 -1.62
N GLU A 211 8.15 -2.89 -0.36
CA GLU A 211 8.21 -1.54 0.21
C GLU A 211 9.24 -1.50 1.35
N ILE A 212 10.48 -1.15 1.00
CA ILE A 212 11.63 -1.25 1.91
C ILE A 212 12.17 0.13 2.26
N PHE A 213 11.80 0.61 3.45
CA PHE A 213 12.39 1.82 4.02
C PHE A 213 13.57 1.43 4.92
N ASN A 214 14.79 1.65 4.39
CA ASN A 214 16.02 1.33 5.06
C ASN A 214 17.14 2.27 4.61
N ASP A 215 17.82 2.91 5.55
CA ASP A 215 18.82 3.91 5.25
C ASP A 215 20.06 3.32 4.54
N GLY A 216 20.44 2.10 4.93
CA GLY A 216 21.55 1.37 4.27
C GLY A 216 21.22 1.02 2.83
N PHE A 217 20.00 0.59 2.55
CA PHE A 217 19.58 0.28 1.17
C PHE A 217 19.43 1.53 0.31
N ARG A 218 18.96 2.64 0.88
CA ARG A 218 18.92 3.93 0.17
C ARG A 218 20.30 4.41 -0.26
N ALA A 219 21.33 4.13 0.53
CA ALA A 219 22.72 4.48 0.23
C ALA A 219 23.41 3.47 -0.70
N ALA A 220 22.84 2.28 -0.88
CA ALA A 220 23.43 1.21 -1.70
C ALA A 220 23.16 1.43 -3.20
N PRO A 221 23.96 0.83 -4.11
CA PRO A 221 23.73 0.91 -5.54
C PRO A 221 22.34 0.37 -5.93
N PRO A 222 21.51 1.15 -6.66
CA PRO A 222 20.12 0.75 -6.99
C PRO A 222 20.02 -0.60 -7.71
N ARG A 223 21.00 -0.91 -8.58
CA ARG A 223 21.05 -2.18 -9.32
C ARG A 223 21.22 -3.40 -8.39
N ALA A 224 22.04 -3.26 -7.34
CA ALA A 224 22.22 -4.33 -6.35
C ALA A 224 20.93 -4.53 -5.56
N ASN A 225 20.31 -3.44 -5.07
CA ASN A 225 19.05 -3.50 -4.37
C ASN A 225 17.93 -4.13 -5.22
N ALA A 226 17.81 -3.78 -6.49
CA ALA A 226 16.83 -4.36 -7.38
C ALA A 226 17.04 -5.88 -7.57
N ALA A 227 18.30 -6.32 -7.72
CA ALA A 227 18.63 -7.74 -7.85
C ALA A 227 18.36 -8.52 -6.58
N ASP A 228 18.72 -7.98 -5.41
CA ASP A 228 18.48 -8.62 -4.12
C ASP A 228 16.98 -8.61 -3.76
N GLY A 229 16.28 -7.54 -4.10
CA GLY A 229 14.83 -7.47 -3.98
C GLY A 229 14.13 -8.57 -4.79
N LEU A 230 14.48 -8.74 -6.06
CA LEU A 230 13.92 -9.83 -6.87
C LEU A 230 14.22 -11.21 -6.27
N ARG A 231 15.46 -11.47 -5.83
CA ARG A 231 15.84 -12.74 -5.19
C ARG A 231 15.00 -13.01 -3.95
N SER A 232 14.71 -11.99 -3.16
CA SER A 232 13.90 -12.13 -1.95
C SER A 232 12.44 -12.49 -2.23
N LEU A 233 11.86 -11.98 -3.31
CA LEU A 233 10.52 -12.37 -3.76
C LEU A 233 10.49 -13.80 -4.28
N LEU A 234 11.48 -14.20 -5.08
CA LEU A 234 11.62 -15.59 -5.54
C LEU A 234 11.80 -16.57 -4.36
N TYR A 235 12.55 -16.17 -3.33
CA TYR A 235 12.66 -16.95 -2.10
C TYR A 235 11.30 -17.16 -1.41
N LEU A 236 10.46 -16.13 -1.34
CA LEU A 236 9.10 -16.27 -0.79
C LEU A 236 8.22 -17.20 -1.63
N GLU A 237 8.32 -17.14 -2.94
CA GLU A 237 7.60 -18.02 -3.85
C GLU A 237 8.00 -19.49 -3.63
N GLU A 238 9.29 -19.78 -3.52
CA GLU A 238 9.79 -21.14 -3.21
C GLU A 238 9.30 -21.67 -1.86
N LYS A 239 9.12 -20.79 -0.86
CA LYS A 239 8.59 -21.17 0.46
C LYS A 239 7.07 -21.37 0.48
N ASN A 240 6.37 -20.91 -0.56
CA ASN A 240 4.92 -21.02 -0.70
C ASN A 240 4.57 -21.65 -2.06
N PRO A 241 4.88 -22.94 -2.30
CA PRO A 241 4.75 -23.58 -3.62
C PRO A 241 3.32 -23.61 -4.17
N SER A 242 2.29 -23.30 -3.39
CA SER A 242 0.91 -23.12 -3.86
C SER A 242 0.68 -21.79 -4.59
N ALA A 243 1.66 -20.89 -4.64
CA ALA A 243 1.58 -19.62 -5.38
C ALA A 243 1.99 -19.77 -6.87
N ALA A 244 2.52 -20.90 -7.28
CA ALA A 244 3.08 -21.15 -8.61
C ALA A 244 2.13 -21.93 -9.55
N GLY A 245 0.81 -21.85 -9.30
CA GLY A 245 -0.21 -22.56 -10.07
C GLY A 245 -1.06 -21.67 -10.95
#